data_6264b6fc46ce655e84b048a8625b5e1f
#
_entry.id   6264b6fc46ce655e84b048a8625b5e1f
#
_cell.length_a   1.000
_cell.length_b   1.000
_cell.length_c   1.000
_cell.angle_alpha   90.00
_cell.angle_beta   90.00
_cell.angle_gamma   90.00
#
_symmetry.space_group_name_H-M   'P 1'
#
loop_
_entity.id
_entity.type
_entity.pdbx_description
1 polymer ?
#
loop_
_entity_poly.entity_id
_entity_poly.type
_entity_poly.pdbx_seq_one_letter_code
_entity_poly.pdbx_strand_id
1 'polypeptide(L)'
;MPSSVIRKCAIVGAALLLTLAGLGSAANAQQPRYSHHYAEDRAEIEDLMARYLFAIDYNDWDAYVGVFAEDGTLEFASGSSTGRPAIREMVTKFAQGIGRFYHTEDGKPAKLRHVILQSVIRVEGKRAWARSLWLEMANHGPQDTMKMGTYGLYEDELKKVDGQWLFSKRRVLNEFIKSRSSGPGNPVVDMDAAAEAFLKGGPAAK
;
A
#
# COMPACT_ATOMS: atom_id res chain seq x y z
N MET A 1 -69.40 38.20 50.35
CA MET A 1 -68.75 37.18 51.21
C MET A 1 -69.12 35.82 50.68
N PRO A 2 -68.19 35.11 50.05
CA PRO A 2 -67.88 33.78 50.54
C PRO A 2 -66.40 33.44 50.32
N SER A 3 -65.95 32.55 51.14
CA SER A 3 -64.67 31.98 51.39
C SER A 3 -64.15 31.10 50.21
N SER A 4 -62.89 31.31 49.86
CA SER A 4 -62.16 30.49 48.93
C SER A 4 -61.63 29.20 49.53
N VAL A 5 -61.95 28.10 48.93
CA VAL A 5 -61.33 26.75 49.23
C VAL A 5 -60.17 26.51 48.36
N ILE A 6 -58.98 26.55 48.88
CA ILE A 6 -57.74 26.18 48.19
C ILE A 6 -57.61 24.65 48.18
N ARG A 7 -57.72 24.01 47.03
CA ARG A 7 -57.38 22.60 46.85
C ARG A 7 -55.88 22.48 46.49
N LYS A 8 -55.17 21.85 47.43
CA LYS A 8 -53.78 21.45 47.16
C LYS A 8 -53.77 20.24 46.24
N CYS A 9 -53.29 20.43 45.00
CA CYS A 9 -52.92 19.32 44.11
C CYS A 9 -51.48 18.89 44.44
N ALA A 10 -51.33 17.68 44.98
CA ALA A 10 -50.02 17.05 45.10
C ALA A 10 -49.61 16.50 43.73
N ILE A 11 -48.56 17.05 43.18
CA ILE A 11 -47.94 16.51 41.98
C ILE A 11 -46.94 15.45 42.42
N VAL A 12 -47.26 14.19 42.18
CA VAL A 12 -46.33 13.06 42.34
C VAL A 12 -45.45 13.07 41.10
N GLY A 13 -44.23 13.58 41.23
CA GLY A 13 -43.21 13.50 40.20
C GLY A 13 -42.63 12.08 40.14
N ALA A 14 -43.01 11.30 39.15
CA ALA A 14 -42.32 10.07 38.85
C ALA A 14 -41.02 10.42 38.08
N ALA A 15 -39.90 10.33 38.79
CA ALA A 15 -38.57 10.43 38.15
C ALA A 15 -38.31 9.14 37.37
N LEU A 16 -38.45 9.22 36.03
CA LEU A 16 -38.08 8.17 35.11
C LEU A 16 -36.56 8.23 34.93
N LEU A 17 -35.81 7.42 35.65
CA LEU A 17 -34.38 7.19 35.42
C LEU A 17 -34.22 6.38 34.14
N LEU A 18 -34.00 7.08 33.00
CA LEU A 18 -33.51 6.48 31.77
C LEU A 18 -32.02 6.17 31.97
N THR A 19 -31.70 4.94 32.29
CA THR A 19 -30.32 4.41 32.16
C THR A 19 -30.06 4.19 30.69
N LEU A 20 -29.45 5.17 30.00
CA LEU A 20 -28.80 4.95 28.73
C LEU A 20 -27.60 4.05 28.99
N ALA A 21 -27.76 2.74 28.89
CA ALA A 21 -26.68 1.81 28.68
C ALA A 21 -26.23 1.98 27.22
N GLY A 22 -25.47 3.03 26.96
CA GLY A 22 -24.76 3.20 25.69
C GLY A 22 -23.70 2.13 25.60
N LEU A 23 -24.03 1.00 24.97
CA LEU A 23 -23.03 0.06 24.42
C LEU A 23 -22.34 0.73 23.23
N GLY A 24 -21.55 1.73 23.54
CA GLY A 24 -20.53 2.18 22.62
C GLY A 24 -19.43 1.11 22.58
N SER A 25 -19.57 0.10 21.74
CA SER A 25 -18.41 -0.61 21.23
C SER A 25 -17.61 0.40 20.43
N ALA A 26 -16.78 1.19 21.12
CA ALA A 26 -15.65 1.81 20.49
C ALA A 26 -14.84 0.63 19.91
N ALA A 27 -14.95 0.41 18.61
CA ALA A 27 -13.95 -0.34 17.91
C ALA A 27 -12.63 0.38 18.21
N ASN A 28 -11.90 -0.15 19.20
CA ASN A 28 -10.55 0.27 19.48
C ASN A 28 -9.79 -0.07 18.21
N ALA A 29 -9.68 0.86 17.29
CA ALA A 29 -8.69 0.84 16.24
C ALA A 29 -7.36 0.87 16.99
N GLN A 30 -6.90 -0.32 17.35
CA GLN A 30 -5.65 -0.51 18.06
C GLN A 30 -4.57 0.03 17.16
N GLN A 31 -4.07 1.22 17.48
CA GLN A 31 -2.96 1.79 16.73
C GLN A 31 -1.83 0.77 16.71
N PRO A 32 -1.22 0.50 15.55
CA PRO A 32 -0.12 -0.43 15.48
C PRO A 32 0.94 0.00 16.51
N ARG A 33 1.34 -0.91 17.39
CA ARG A 33 2.44 -0.66 18.32
C ARG A 33 3.72 -0.66 17.50
N TYR A 34 4.24 0.52 17.22
CA TYR A 34 5.50 0.67 16.53
C TYR A 34 6.66 0.26 17.44
N SER A 35 7.65 -0.47 16.90
CA SER A 35 8.91 -0.76 17.57
C SER A 35 9.72 0.53 17.80
N HIS A 36 10.72 0.49 18.69
CA HIS A 36 11.60 1.64 18.91
C HIS A 36 12.32 2.11 17.65
N HIS A 37 12.58 1.23 16.69
CA HIS A 37 13.25 1.53 15.43
C HIS A 37 12.29 1.72 14.26
N TYR A 38 10.98 1.75 14.49
CA TYR A 38 10.00 1.85 13.41
C TYR A 38 10.21 3.06 12.49
N ALA A 39 10.56 4.22 13.06
CA ALA A 39 10.75 5.42 12.26
C ALA A 39 11.97 5.30 11.31
N GLU A 40 13.04 4.68 11.78
CA GLU A 40 14.26 4.41 10.99
C GLU A 40 13.97 3.36 9.92
N ASP A 41 13.40 2.22 10.31
CA ASP A 41 13.02 1.15 9.40
C ASP A 41 12.05 1.64 8.32
N ARG A 42 11.07 2.47 8.72
CA ARG A 42 10.13 3.08 7.77
C ARG A 42 10.85 3.97 6.77
N ALA A 43 11.76 4.83 7.21
CA ALA A 43 12.52 5.72 6.33
C ALA A 43 13.39 4.92 5.34
N GLU A 44 14.05 3.86 5.81
CA GLU A 44 14.85 2.96 4.96
C GLU A 44 13.98 2.24 3.92
N ILE A 45 12.77 1.80 4.30
CA ILE A 45 11.83 1.15 3.38
C ILE A 45 11.28 2.16 2.36
N GLU A 46 10.93 3.37 2.77
CA GLU A 46 10.47 4.42 1.85
C GLU A 46 11.58 4.81 0.86
N ASP A 47 12.84 4.90 1.29
CA ASP A 47 13.99 5.11 0.40
C ASP A 47 14.16 3.94 -0.59
N LEU A 48 14.03 2.69 -0.13
CA LEU A 48 14.07 1.51 -1.00
C LEU A 48 12.98 1.56 -2.08
N MET A 49 11.75 1.93 -1.70
CA MET A 49 10.64 2.09 -2.63
C MET A 49 10.91 3.19 -3.66
N ALA A 50 11.49 4.30 -3.25
CA ALA A 50 11.86 5.38 -4.14
C ALA A 50 12.97 4.95 -5.11
N ARG A 51 14.00 4.24 -4.64
CA ARG A 51 15.07 3.68 -5.48
C ARG A 51 14.54 2.73 -6.54
N TYR A 52 13.56 1.89 -6.21
CA TYR A 52 12.87 1.04 -7.17
C TYR A 52 12.26 1.86 -8.32
N LEU A 53 11.56 2.95 -8.00
CA LEU A 53 10.92 3.80 -9.02
C LEU A 53 11.96 4.55 -9.86
N PHE A 54 12.99 5.13 -9.25
CA PHE A 54 14.06 5.75 -10.01
C PHE A 54 14.75 4.75 -10.96
N ALA A 55 15.01 3.54 -10.49
CA ALA A 55 15.65 2.53 -11.31
C ALA A 55 14.83 2.15 -12.55
N ILE A 56 13.52 1.90 -12.40
CA ILE A 56 12.66 1.58 -13.55
C ILE A 56 12.50 2.78 -14.49
N ASP A 57 12.34 3.98 -13.96
CA ASP A 57 12.11 5.21 -14.73
C ASP A 57 13.31 5.64 -15.55
N TYR A 58 14.51 5.23 -15.16
CA TYR A 58 15.75 5.53 -15.85
C TYR A 58 16.40 4.31 -16.51
N ASN A 59 15.71 3.16 -16.51
CA ASN A 59 16.18 1.89 -17.07
C ASN A 59 17.52 1.42 -16.46
N ASP A 60 17.75 1.72 -15.18
CA ASP A 60 18.90 1.22 -14.43
C ASP A 60 18.58 -0.17 -13.87
N TRP A 61 18.85 -1.19 -14.68
CA TRP A 61 18.48 -2.55 -14.32
C TRP A 61 19.35 -3.15 -13.22
N ASP A 62 20.56 -2.67 -13.02
CA ASP A 62 21.41 -3.08 -11.90
C ASP A 62 20.86 -2.56 -10.58
N ALA A 63 20.54 -1.28 -10.51
CA ALA A 63 19.86 -0.69 -9.37
C ALA A 63 18.48 -1.33 -9.13
N TYR A 64 17.73 -1.60 -10.21
CA TYR A 64 16.39 -2.21 -10.12
C TYR A 64 16.42 -3.59 -9.45
N VAL A 65 17.30 -4.49 -9.89
CA VAL A 65 17.38 -5.82 -9.26
C VAL A 65 18.05 -5.76 -7.89
N GLY A 66 18.90 -4.77 -7.66
CA GLY A 66 19.60 -4.57 -6.39
C GLY A 66 18.67 -4.32 -5.20
N VAL A 67 17.47 -3.78 -5.42
CA VAL A 67 16.48 -3.58 -4.35
C VAL A 67 15.75 -4.85 -3.91
N PHE A 68 15.90 -5.94 -4.65
CA PHE A 68 15.34 -7.25 -4.29
C PHE A 68 16.36 -8.08 -3.53
N ALA A 69 15.90 -8.93 -2.64
CA ALA A 69 16.72 -10.00 -2.08
C ALA A 69 17.15 -10.98 -3.17
N GLU A 70 18.22 -11.76 -2.95
CA GLU A 70 18.71 -12.73 -3.93
C GLU A 70 17.63 -13.72 -4.41
N ASP A 71 16.77 -14.15 -3.48
CA ASP A 71 15.61 -15.02 -3.69
C ASP A 71 14.30 -14.23 -3.82
N GLY A 72 14.37 -12.92 -4.03
CA GLY A 72 13.20 -12.05 -4.12
C GLY A 72 12.31 -12.39 -5.30
N THR A 73 11.03 -12.09 -5.18
CA THR A 73 10.02 -12.36 -6.22
C THR A 73 9.35 -11.07 -6.68
N LEU A 74 9.22 -10.90 -7.98
CA LEU A 74 8.42 -9.85 -8.61
C LEU A 74 7.26 -10.49 -9.37
N GLU A 75 6.04 -10.07 -9.04
CA GLU A 75 4.79 -10.44 -9.74
C GLU A 75 4.21 -9.21 -10.42
N PHE A 76 4.06 -9.25 -11.73
CA PHE A 76 3.40 -8.17 -12.47
C PHE A 76 2.83 -8.66 -13.82
N ALA A 77 2.50 -7.74 -14.76
CA ALA A 77 1.81 -8.04 -16.02
C ALA A 77 2.30 -9.27 -16.79
N SER A 78 3.60 -9.53 -16.75
CA SER A 78 4.23 -10.63 -17.49
C SER A 78 4.27 -11.94 -16.71
N GLY A 79 3.73 -11.99 -15.49
CA GLY A 79 3.76 -13.17 -14.62
C GLY A 79 4.60 -12.96 -13.37
N SER A 80 5.21 -14.05 -12.88
CA SER A 80 6.04 -14.07 -11.67
C SER A 80 7.47 -14.48 -12.01
N SER A 81 8.45 -13.78 -11.46
CA SER A 81 9.87 -14.14 -11.57
C SER A 81 10.53 -14.10 -10.20
N THR A 82 11.32 -15.13 -9.91
CA THR A 82 12.04 -15.26 -8.64
C THR A 82 13.56 -15.25 -8.89
N GLY A 83 14.26 -14.48 -8.06
CA GLY A 83 15.69 -14.25 -8.15
C GLY A 83 16.06 -13.09 -9.10
N ARG A 84 17.10 -12.35 -8.72
CA ARG A 84 17.56 -11.15 -9.46
C ARG A 84 17.76 -11.37 -10.96
N PRO A 85 18.39 -12.48 -11.43
CA PRO A 85 18.57 -12.68 -12.87
C PRO A 85 17.24 -12.81 -13.63
N ALA A 86 16.28 -13.57 -13.10
CA ALA A 86 14.96 -13.76 -13.72
C ALA A 86 14.14 -12.46 -13.71
N ILE A 87 14.20 -11.69 -12.61
CA ILE A 87 13.57 -10.37 -12.52
C ILE A 87 14.16 -9.42 -13.58
N ARG A 88 15.49 -9.39 -13.74
CA ARG A 88 16.16 -8.57 -14.77
C ARG A 88 15.65 -8.91 -16.15
N GLU A 89 15.63 -10.19 -16.51
CA GLU A 89 15.16 -10.63 -17.81
C GLU A 89 13.72 -10.19 -18.07
N MET A 90 12.83 -10.42 -17.09
CA MET A 90 11.42 -10.07 -17.21
C MET A 90 11.21 -8.56 -17.38
N VAL A 91 11.84 -7.72 -16.55
CA VAL A 91 11.65 -6.26 -16.61
C VAL A 91 12.27 -5.64 -17.87
N THR A 92 13.40 -6.16 -18.33
CA THR A 92 14.03 -5.70 -19.58
C THR A 92 13.14 -5.97 -20.79
N LYS A 93 12.55 -7.18 -20.87
CA LYS A 93 11.57 -7.51 -21.93
C LYS A 93 10.33 -6.62 -21.86
N PHE A 94 9.83 -6.35 -20.68
CA PHE A 94 8.69 -5.45 -20.48
C PHE A 94 9.01 -4.04 -20.95
N ALA A 95 10.14 -3.47 -20.54
CA ALA A 95 10.55 -2.13 -20.91
C ALA A 95 10.70 -1.95 -22.45
N GLN A 96 11.20 -2.96 -23.16
CA GLN A 96 11.26 -2.96 -24.63
C GLN A 96 9.85 -2.93 -25.26
N GLY A 97 8.86 -3.50 -24.58
CA GLY A 97 7.46 -3.51 -25.03
C GLY A 97 6.71 -2.22 -24.75
N ILE A 98 6.94 -1.59 -23.58
CA ILE A 98 6.16 -0.45 -23.10
C ILE A 98 6.36 0.79 -23.98
N GLY A 99 7.55 0.97 -24.58
CA GLY A 99 7.84 2.05 -25.51
C GLY A 99 6.94 2.09 -26.74
N ARG A 100 6.16 1.04 -26.98
CA ARG A 100 5.17 1.01 -28.07
C ARG A 100 3.86 1.72 -27.70
N PHE A 101 3.61 1.99 -26.45
CA PHE A 101 2.37 2.58 -25.96
C PHE A 101 2.46 4.07 -25.66
N TYR A 102 3.67 4.58 -25.43
CA TYR A 102 3.91 5.97 -25.06
C TYR A 102 4.98 6.58 -25.98
N HIS A 103 4.55 7.52 -26.81
CA HIS A 103 5.41 8.22 -27.75
C HIS A 103 5.26 9.73 -27.62
N THR A 104 6.34 10.45 -27.79
CA THR A 104 6.38 11.89 -28.02
C THR A 104 5.79 12.24 -29.39
N GLU A 105 5.54 13.52 -29.64
CA GLU A 105 5.01 13.97 -30.93
C GLU A 105 5.91 13.57 -32.12
N ASP A 106 7.23 13.58 -31.92
CA ASP A 106 8.21 13.16 -32.94
C ASP A 106 8.41 11.63 -33.04
N GLY A 107 7.56 10.85 -32.35
CA GLY A 107 7.56 9.38 -32.40
C GLY A 107 8.63 8.69 -31.57
N LYS A 108 9.40 9.42 -30.75
CA LYS A 108 10.37 8.82 -29.84
C LYS A 108 9.67 8.25 -28.58
N PRO A 109 10.31 7.29 -27.90
CA PRO A 109 9.77 6.81 -26.62
C PRO A 109 9.55 7.95 -25.63
N ALA A 110 8.35 8.04 -25.06
CA ALA A 110 8.05 9.01 -24.03
C ALA A 110 8.80 8.69 -22.72
N LYS A 111 9.01 9.72 -21.92
CA LYS A 111 9.58 9.56 -20.58
C LYS A 111 8.46 9.20 -19.60
N LEU A 112 8.44 7.96 -19.16
CA LEU A 112 7.57 7.54 -18.06
C LEU A 112 8.17 7.97 -16.73
N ARG A 113 7.29 8.31 -15.80
CA ARG A 113 7.61 8.55 -14.39
C ARG A 113 6.54 7.93 -13.50
N HIS A 114 6.99 7.24 -12.48
CA HIS A 114 6.12 6.65 -11.49
C HIS A 114 6.22 7.43 -10.19
N VAL A 115 5.11 7.51 -9.48
CA VAL A 115 5.04 8.10 -8.14
C VAL A 115 4.33 7.15 -7.18
N ILE A 116 4.79 7.12 -5.94
CA ILE A 116 4.06 6.53 -4.82
C ILE A 116 3.23 7.64 -4.19
N LEU A 117 1.94 7.42 -4.04
CA LEU A 117 1.01 8.39 -3.49
C LEU A 117 0.93 8.26 -1.96
N GLN A 118 0.41 7.14 -1.48
CA GLN A 118 0.31 6.84 -0.05
C GLN A 118 0.81 5.44 0.24
N SER A 119 1.38 5.27 1.43
CA SER A 119 1.91 3.99 1.87
C SER A 119 1.54 3.72 3.32
N VAL A 120 1.13 2.48 3.60
CA VAL A 120 1.07 1.93 4.94
C VAL A 120 2.14 0.87 5.06
N ILE A 121 2.97 0.97 6.08
CA ILE A 121 4.10 0.07 6.32
C ILE A 121 3.96 -0.51 7.73
N ARG A 122 4.11 -1.82 7.85
CA ARG A 122 4.16 -2.53 9.12
C ARG A 122 5.49 -3.26 9.23
N VAL A 123 6.17 -3.10 10.35
CA VAL A 123 7.49 -3.69 10.63
C VAL A 123 7.40 -4.60 11.84
N GLU A 124 7.89 -5.82 11.69
CA GLU A 124 7.98 -6.82 12.76
C GLU A 124 9.38 -7.45 12.76
N GLY A 125 10.27 -6.90 13.56
CA GLY A 125 11.67 -7.32 13.63
C GLY A 125 12.41 -7.13 12.30
N LYS A 126 12.79 -8.22 11.64
CA LYS A 126 13.47 -8.20 10.33
C LYS A 126 12.54 -8.44 9.14
N ARG A 127 11.22 -8.36 9.34
CA ARG A 127 10.20 -8.49 8.30
C ARG A 127 9.36 -7.23 8.26
N ALA A 128 8.90 -6.88 7.07
CA ALA A 128 7.96 -5.80 6.91
C ALA A 128 6.97 -6.10 5.77
N TRP A 129 5.82 -5.47 5.84
CA TRP A 129 4.78 -5.48 4.82
C TRP A 129 4.43 -4.05 4.47
N ALA A 130 4.18 -3.80 3.20
CA ALA A 130 3.70 -2.49 2.78
C ALA A 130 2.58 -2.61 1.75
N ARG A 131 1.71 -1.60 1.75
CA ARG A 131 0.71 -1.35 0.72
C ARG A 131 0.85 0.09 0.27
N SER A 132 1.05 0.28 -1.03
CA SER A 132 1.28 1.62 -1.58
C SER A 132 0.50 1.81 -2.86
N LEU A 133 -0.18 2.93 -3.00
CA LEU A 133 -0.76 3.32 -4.29
C LEU A 133 0.33 3.92 -5.17
N TRP A 134 0.33 3.52 -6.44
CA TRP A 134 1.22 4.07 -7.44
C TRP A 134 0.43 4.64 -8.62
N LEU A 135 1.05 5.59 -9.30
CA LEU A 135 0.54 6.23 -10.49
C LEU A 135 1.70 6.42 -11.47
N GLU A 136 1.45 6.22 -12.76
CA GLU A 136 2.39 6.58 -13.82
C GLU A 136 1.92 7.79 -14.61
N MET A 137 2.87 8.55 -15.13
CA MET A 137 2.64 9.66 -16.03
C MET A 137 3.72 9.70 -17.12
N ALA A 138 3.40 10.27 -18.26
CA ALA A 138 4.32 10.38 -19.41
C ALA A 138 4.12 11.70 -20.12
N ASN A 139 5.18 12.19 -20.80
CA ASN A 139 5.05 13.18 -21.85
C ASN A 139 4.68 12.45 -23.15
N HIS A 140 3.40 12.43 -23.50
CA HIS A 140 2.90 11.61 -24.60
C HIS A 140 1.89 12.36 -25.47
N GLY A 141 1.99 12.12 -26.77
CA GLY A 141 1.07 12.64 -27.78
C GLY A 141 1.39 14.06 -28.24
N PRO A 142 0.44 14.75 -28.87
CA PRO A 142 0.67 16.05 -29.44
C PRO A 142 1.19 17.05 -28.42
N GLN A 143 2.21 17.82 -28.82
CA GLN A 143 2.87 18.87 -28.03
C GLN A 143 3.55 18.31 -26.74
N ASP A 144 3.83 17.01 -26.69
CA ASP A 144 4.48 16.34 -25.53
C ASP A 144 3.83 16.70 -24.20
N THR A 145 2.52 16.83 -24.19
CA THR A 145 1.76 17.19 -22.98
C THR A 145 1.82 16.05 -21.95
N MET A 146 1.75 16.40 -20.68
CA MET A 146 1.67 15.41 -19.62
C MET A 146 0.38 14.60 -19.74
N LYS A 147 0.52 13.29 -19.82
CA LYS A 147 -0.59 12.33 -19.79
C LYS A 147 -0.52 11.48 -18.54
N MET A 148 -1.62 11.38 -17.84
CA MET A 148 -1.82 10.39 -16.79
C MET A 148 -1.98 9.02 -17.47
N GLY A 149 -1.17 8.07 -17.04
CA GLY A 149 -1.22 6.70 -17.51
C GLY A 149 -2.15 5.84 -16.65
N THR A 150 -1.62 4.74 -16.14
CA THR A 150 -2.35 3.83 -15.26
C THR A 150 -1.98 4.05 -13.80
N TYR A 151 -2.78 3.46 -12.91
CA TYR A 151 -2.49 3.44 -11.47
C TYR A 151 -2.83 2.07 -10.89
N GLY A 152 -2.34 1.83 -9.68
CA GLY A 152 -2.62 0.58 -9.01
C GLY A 152 -2.04 0.51 -7.61
N LEU A 153 -1.86 -0.70 -7.14
CA LEU A 153 -1.40 -1.01 -5.81
C LEU A 153 -0.10 -1.82 -5.87
N TYR A 154 0.86 -1.47 -5.03
CA TYR A 154 1.96 -2.36 -4.67
C TYR A 154 1.60 -3.11 -3.38
N GLU A 155 1.74 -4.42 -3.42
CA GLU A 155 1.73 -5.29 -2.24
C GLU A 155 3.14 -5.81 -2.04
N ASP A 156 3.77 -5.37 -0.96
CA ASP A 156 5.16 -5.66 -0.67
C ASP A 156 5.31 -6.51 0.58
N GLU A 157 6.22 -7.48 0.49
CA GLU A 157 6.86 -8.13 1.62
C GLU A 157 8.36 -7.80 1.57
N LEU A 158 8.92 -7.43 2.71
CA LEU A 158 10.31 -7.03 2.83
C LEU A 158 11.02 -7.85 3.92
N LYS A 159 12.33 -7.98 3.77
CA LYS A 159 13.19 -8.56 4.79
C LYS A 159 14.46 -7.75 4.96
N LYS A 160 14.97 -7.71 6.20
CA LYS A 160 16.24 -7.04 6.51
C LYS A 160 17.38 -8.05 6.44
N VAL A 161 18.28 -7.88 5.47
CA VAL A 161 19.42 -8.74 5.19
C VAL A 161 20.69 -7.90 5.40
N ASP A 162 21.60 -8.32 6.27
CA ASP A 162 22.84 -7.62 6.57
C ASP A 162 22.64 -6.11 6.90
N GLY A 163 21.57 -5.84 7.62
CA GLY A 163 21.20 -4.48 8.03
C GLY A 163 20.44 -3.67 6.98
N GLN A 164 20.21 -4.18 5.78
CA GLN A 164 19.52 -3.48 4.68
C GLN A 164 18.14 -4.08 4.42
N TRP A 165 17.13 -3.24 4.24
CA TRP A 165 15.82 -3.67 3.78
C TRP A 165 15.85 -3.99 2.28
N LEU A 166 15.25 -5.12 1.90
CA LEU A 166 15.13 -5.58 0.52
C LEU A 166 13.73 -6.16 0.29
N PHE A 167 13.21 -6.05 -0.92
CA PHE A 167 11.97 -6.75 -1.29
C PHE A 167 12.22 -8.26 -1.29
N SER A 168 11.51 -8.98 -0.45
CA SER A 168 11.38 -10.43 -0.57
C SER A 168 10.30 -10.81 -1.57
N LYS A 169 9.27 -9.98 -1.69
CA LYS A 169 8.24 -10.07 -2.71
C LYS A 169 7.65 -8.70 -3.01
N ARG A 170 7.44 -8.41 -4.28
CA ARG A 170 6.62 -7.28 -4.74
C ARG A 170 5.59 -7.78 -5.73
N ARG A 171 4.32 -7.51 -5.46
CA ARG A 171 3.23 -7.69 -6.41
C ARG A 171 2.77 -6.33 -6.92
N VAL A 172 2.71 -6.19 -8.23
CA VAL A 172 2.24 -4.97 -8.90
C VAL A 172 0.83 -5.24 -9.44
N LEU A 173 -0.17 -4.66 -8.80
CA LEU A 173 -1.56 -4.67 -9.25
C LEU A 173 -1.83 -3.43 -10.10
N ASN A 174 -2.71 -3.56 -11.08
CA ASN A 174 -3.07 -2.47 -12.01
C ASN A 174 -4.59 -2.39 -12.10
N GLU A 175 -5.16 -1.27 -11.70
CA GLU A 175 -6.62 -1.11 -11.59
C GLU A 175 -7.34 -1.10 -12.94
N PHE A 176 -6.64 -0.85 -14.05
CA PHE A 176 -7.20 -0.90 -15.40
C PHE A 176 -7.24 -2.31 -16.00
N ILE A 177 -6.64 -3.29 -15.35
CA ILE A 177 -6.58 -4.67 -15.83
C ILE A 177 -7.37 -5.56 -14.88
N LYS A 178 -8.61 -5.93 -15.28
CA LYS A 178 -9.55 -6.68 -14.44
C LYS A 178 -8.95 -7.92 -13.76
N SER A 179 -8.09 -8.67 -14.45
CA SER A 179 -7.44 -9.87 -13.90
C SER A 179 -6.32 -9.58 -12.91
N ARG A 180 -5.98 -8.30 -12.72
CA ARG A 180 -4.84 -7.84 -11.90
C ARG A 180 -5.18 -6.61 -11.07
N SER A 181 -6.44 -6.22 -10.99
CA SER A 181 -6.88 -5.17 -10.08
C SER A 181 -6.81 -5.66 -8.64
N SER A 182 -6.68 -4.73 -7.71
CA SER A 182 -6.91 -5.01 -6.30
C SER A 182 -8.36 -5.46 -6.09
N GLY A 183 -8.59 -6.30 -5.10
CA GLY A 183 -9.95 -6.71 -4.74
C GLY A 183 -10.75 -5.56 -4.12
N PRO A 184 -12.05 -5.76 -3.83
CA PRO A 184 -12.91 -4.75 -3.23
C PRO A 184 -12.62 -4.49 -1.74
N GLY A 185 -11.79 -5.33 -1.11
CA GLY A 185 -11.41 -5.20 0.29
C GLY A 185 -10.34 -4.13 0.53
N ASN A 186 -10.24 -3.65 1.76
CA ASN A 186 -9.15 -2.76 2.16
C ASN A 186 -7.84 -3.57 2.27
N PRO A 187 -6.84 -3.33 1.41
CA PRO A 187 -5.61 -4.12 1.36
C PRO A 187 -4.72 -3.98 2.61
N VAL A 188 -4.95 -2.95 3.41
CA VAL A 188 -4.23 -2.77 4.69
C VAL A 188 -4.67 -3.81 5.71
N VAL A 189 -5.96 -4.18 5.73
CA VAL A 189 -6.49 -5.22 6.63
C VAL A 189 -5.85 -6.57 6.32
N ASP A 190 -5.72 -6.91 5.04
CA ASP A 190 -5.08 -8.16 4.61
C ASP A 190 -3.58 -8.18 4.96
N MET A 191 -2.90 -7.04 4.84
CA MET A 191 -1.52 -6.89 5.27
C MET A 191 -1.36 -7.12 6.78
N ASP A 192 -2.23 -6.55 7.58
CA ASP A 192 -2.20 -6.71 9.03
C ASP A 192 -2.45 -8.16 9.42
N ALA A 193 -3.40 -8.83 8.77
CA ALA A 193 -3.68 -10.24 8.99
C ALA A 193 -2.47 -11.13 8.63
N ALA A 194 -1.77 -10.84 7.54
CA ALA A 194 -0.56 -11.56 7.13
C ALA A 194 0.58 -11.40 8.16
N ALA A 195 0.79 -10.17 8.65
CA ALA A 195 1.79 -9.88 9.67
C ALA A 195 1.47 -10.59 11.00
N GLU A 196 0.21 -10.59 11.42
CA GLU A 196 -0.21 -11.31 12.63
C GLU A 196 -0.07 -12.82 12.51
N ALA A 197 -0.39 -13.40 11.35
CA ALA A 197 -0.19 -14.81 11.09
C ALA A 197 1.28 -15.20 11.19
N PHE A 198 2.18 -14.36 10.65
CA PHE A 198 3.61 -14.56 10.77
C PHE A 198 4.08 -14.55 12.23
N LEU A 199 3.63 -13.59 13.05
CA LEU A 199 3.99 -13.50 14.46
C LEU A 199 3.52 -14.70 15.28
N LYS A 200 2.43 -15.33 14.88
CA LYS A 200 1.89 -16.55 15.50
C LYS A 200 2.58 -17.84 15.03
N GLY A 201 3.65 -17.74 14.24
CA GLY A 201 4.37 -18.88 13.68
C GLY A 201 3.66 -19.57 12.52
N GLY A 202 2.71 -18.88 11.89
CA GLY A 202 2.09 -19.33 10.65
C GLY A 202 3.07 -19.30 9.48
N PRO A 203 2.83 -20.11 8.42
CA PRO A 203 3.60 -20.00 7.19
C PRO A 203 3.46 -18.57 6.63
N ALA A 204 4.57 -18.03 6.09
CA ALA A 204 4.49 -16.79 5.33
C ALA A 204 3.39 -16.95 4.25
N ALA A 205 2.51 -15.98 4.13
CA ALA A 205 1.46 -16.02 3.11
C ALA A 205 2.09 -16.27 1.74
N LYS A 206 1.59 -17.31 1.05
CA LYS A 206 2.08 -17.72 -0.27
C LYS A 206 1.68 -16.73 -1.34
#